data_37c5aec1725a26927fa3c837a0b3e292
#
_entry.id   37c5aec1725a26927fa3c837a0b3e292
#
_cell.length_a   1.000
_cell.length_b   1.000
_cell.length_c   1.000
_cell.angle_alpha   90.00
_cell.angle_beta   90.00
_cell.angle_gamma   90.00
#
_symmetry.space_group_name_H-M   'P 1'
#
loop_
_entity.id
_entity.type
_entity.pdbx_description
1 polymer ?
#
loop_
_entity_poly.entity_id
_entity_poly.type
_entity_poly.pdbx_seq_one_letter_code
_entity_poly.pdbx_strand_id
1 'polypeptide(L)'
;IQADVETVNRFGGKMPDAIGIPEEMLRHAAEMAVCKINIDSDLRLAMTAAIRQHMFEHPDHFDPRQYLTPARDHIRELVRHKMHDVLGCSGKA
;
A
#
# COMPACT_ATOMS: atom_id res chain seq x y z
N ILE A 1 -5.54 0.17 1.67
CA ILE A 1 -5.38 1.47 0.99
C ILE A 1 -5.92 2.60 1.83
N GLN A 2 -7.14 2.49 2.35
CA GLN A 2 -7.67 3.51 3.24
C GLN A 2 -6.82 3.69 4.49
N ALA A 3 -6.26 2.61 5.01
CA ALA A 3 -5.32 2.68 6.12
C ALA A 3 -4.08 3.51 5.79
N ASP A 4 -3.57 3.40 4.56
CA ASP A 4 -2.43 4.19 4.11
C ASP A 4 -2.81 5.66 3.90
N VAL A 5 -4.00 5.95 3.38
CA VAL A 5 -4.52 7.32 3.29
C VAL A 5 -4.62 7.95 4.67
N GLU A 6 -5.18 7.22 5.64
CA GLU A 6 -5.28 7.67 7.02
C GLU A 6 -3.90 7.94 7.62
N THR A 7 -2.93 7.07 7.36
CA THR A 7 -1.55 7.24 7.83
C THR A 7 -0.93 8.49 7.23
N VAL A 8 -1.07 8.71 5.91
CA VAL A 8 -0.55 9.91 5.25
C VAL A 8 -1.14 11.18 5.87
N ASN A 9 -2.46 11.21 6.06
CA ASN A 9 -3.14 12.37 6.65
C ASN A 9 -2.73 12.59 8.10
N ARG A 10 -2.55 11.52 8.86
CA ARG A 10 -2.14 11.59 10.27
C ARG A 10 -0.73 12.15 10.44
N PHE A 11 0.18 11.84 9.52
CA PHE A 11 1.59 12.21 9.62
C PHE A 11 1.99 13.32 8.65
N GLY A 12 1.14 14.31 8.53
CA GLY A 12 1.46 15.57 7.87
C GLY A 12 1.07 15.69 6.41
N GLY A 13 0.45 14.67 5.83
CA GLY A 13 -0.07 14.73 4.47
C GLY A 13 -1.48 15.32 4.42
N LYS A 14 -1.99 15.48 3.20
CA LYS A 14 -3.34 16.00 2.99
C LYS A 14 -3.97 15.34 1.78
N MET A 15 -4.73 14.26 2.04
CA MET A 15 -5.44 13.50 1.01
C MET A 15 -6.90 13.27 1.44
N PRO A 16 -7.73 14.34 1.53
CA PRO A 16 -9.05 14.23 2.14
C PRO A 16 -10.03 13.36 1.35
N ASP A 17 -9.90 13.31 0.04
CA ASP A 17 -10.86 12.66 -0.85
C ASP A 17 -10.27 11.48 -1.64
N ALA A 18 -9.16 10.93 -1.15
CA ALA A 18 -8.51 9.82 -1.85
C ALA A 18 -9.30 8.53 -1.67
N ILE A 19 -9.83 8.00 -2.77
CA ILE A 19 -10.60 6.77 -2.81
C ILE A 19 -10.09 5.92 -3.97
N GLY A 20 -9.83 4.64 -3.70
CA GLY A 20 -9.51 3.67 -4.73
C GLY A 20 -10.66 2.70 -5.00
N ILE A 21 -10.43 1.75 -5.87
CA ILE A 21 -11.39 0.67 -6.10
C ILE A 21 -11.40 -0.23 -4.87
N PRO A 22 -12.57 -0.55 -4.28
CA PRO A 22 -12.64 -1.45 -3.13
C PRO A 22 -12.02 -2.82 -3.46
N GLU A 23 -11.27 -3.39 -2.51
CA GLU A 23 -10.55 -4.65 -2.73
C GLU A 23 -11.50 -5.82 -2.98
N GLU A 24 -12.67 -5.84 -2.34
CA GLU A 24 -13.69 -6.88 -2.59
C GLU A 24 -14.20 -6.86 -4.02
N MET A 25 -14.24 -5.69 -4.66
CA MET A 25 -14.60 -5.59 -6.09
C MET A 25 -13.50 -6.17 -6.97
N LEU A 26 -12.23 -5.94 -6.61
CA LEU A 26 -11.08 -6.53 -7.33
C LEU A 26 -11.06 -8.05 -7.17
N ARG A 27 -11.33 -8.54 -5.97
CA ARG A 27 -11.43 -9.98 -5.71
C ARG A 27 -12.53 -10.63 -6.55
N HIS A 28 -13.70 -10.01 -6.59
CA HIS A 28 -14.82 -10.49 -7.39
C HIS A 28 -14.49 -10.48 -8.88
N ALA A 29 -13.88 -9.39 -9.37
CA ALA A 29 -13.46 -9.29 -10.77
C ALA A 29 -12.44 -10.39 -11.13
N ALA A 30 -11.50 -10.70 -10.24
CA ALA A 30 -10.50 -11.73 -10.45
C ALA A 30 -11.11 -13.13 -10.56
N GLU A 31 -12.26 -13.36 -9.93
CA GLU A 31 -13.01 -14.62 -10.01
C GLU A 31 -13.83 -14.74 -11.30
N MET A 32 -13.96 -13.66 -12.06
CA MET A 32 -14.73 -13.63 -13.32
C MET A 32 -13.78 -13.70 -14.54
N ALA A 33 -14.07 -12.92 -15.56
CA ALA A 33 -13.30 -12.94 -16.81
C ALA A 33 -12.11 -11.99 -16.85
N VAL A 34 -11.84 -11.27 -15.77
CA VAL A 34 -10.72 -10.33 -15.71
C VAL A 34 -9.40 -11.09 -15.56
N CYS A 35 -8.52 -10.95 -16.54
CA CYS A 35 -7.25 -11.67 -16.60
C CYS A 35 -6.05 -10.85 -16.17
N LYS A 36 -6.21 -9.53 -16.06
CA LYS A 36 -5.12 -8.61 -15.71
C LYS A 36 -5.65 -7.43 -14.94
N ILE A 37 -4.94 -7.07 -13.87
CA ILE A 37 -5.21 -5.87 -13.07
C ILE A 37 -3.90 -5.11 -12.90
N ASN A 38 -3.90 -3.83 -13.25
CA ASN A 38 -2.75 -2.96 -13.05
C ASN A 38 -2.83 -2.33 -11.65
N ILE A 39 -1.73 -2.41 -10.91
CA ILE A 39 -1.64 -1.85 -9.55
C ILE A 39 -0.36 -1.01 -9.49
N ASP A 40 -0.48 0.27 -9.18
CA ASP A 40 0.66 1.17 -9.05
C ASP A 40 0.45 2.17 -7.90
N SER A 41 -0.65 2.92 -7.92
CA SER A 41 -0.91 3.97 -6.93
C SER A 41 -0.91 3.44 -5.50
N ASP A 42 -1.40 2.22 -5.28
CA ASP A 42 -1.42 1.58 -3.97
C ASP A 42 -0.01 1.38 -3.42
N LEU A 43 0.93 1.00 -4.27
CA LEU A 43 2.33 0.79 -3.89
C LEU A 43 3.01 2.11 -3.54
N ARG A 44 2.77 3.15 -4.33
CA ARG A 44 3.31 4.49 -4.07
C ARG A 44 2.76 5.05 -2.77
N LEU A 45 1.47 4.87 -2.55
CA LEU A 45 0.80 5.33 -1.33
C LEU A 45 1.35 4.61 -0.10
N ALA A 46 1.53 3.30 -0.18
CA ALA A 46 2.09 2.50 0.91
C ALA A 46 3.50 2.96 1.27
N MET A 47 4.35 3.21 0.27
CA MET A 47 5.70 3.71 0.47
C MET A 47 5.69 5.08 1.14
N THR A 48 4.87 5.99 0.62
CA THR A 48 4.78 7.37 1.15
C THR A 48 4.26 7.38 2.58
N ALA A 49 3.24 6.57 2.87
CA ALA A 49 2.67 6.46 4.21
C ALA A 49 3.72 5.98 5.22
N ALA A 50 4.46 4.93 4.88
CA ALA A 50 5.51 4.39 5.74
C ALA A 50 6.64 5.40 5.99
N ILE A 51 7.05 6.14 4.96
CA ILE A 51 8.09 7.16 5.08
C ILE A 51 7.62 8.32 5.98
N ARG A 52 6.41 8.82 5.75
CA ARG A 52 5.87 9.91 6.57
C ARG A 52 5.76 9.51 8.04
N GLN A 53 5.24 8.32 8.30
CA GLN A 53 5.12 7.82 9.66
C GLN A 53 6.49 7.71 10.32
N HIS A 54 7.48 7.14 9.63
CA HIS A 54 8.82 6.98 10.17
C HIS A 54 9.47 8.33 10.48
N MET A 55 9.39 9.28 9.57
CA MET A 55 9.97 10.62 9.76
C MET A 55 9.31 11.37 10.92
N PHE A 56 8.02 11.18 11.12
CA PHE A 56 7.30 11.79 12.23
C PHE A 56 7.70 11.16 13.57
N GLU A 57 7.80 9.83 13.62
CA GLU A 57 8.12 9.10 14.85
C GLU A 57 9.62 9.16 15.21
N HIS A 58 10.46 9.38 14.21
CA HIS A 58 11.91 9.43 14.37
C HIS A 58 12.48 10.69 13.68
N PRO A 59 12.22 11.89 14.24
CA PRO A 59 12.57 13.13 13.56
C PRO A 59 14.07 13.37 13.43
N ASP A 60 14.90 12.62 14.16
CA ASP A 60 16.36 12.68 14.08
C ASP A 60 16.95 11.73 13.03
N HIS A 61 16.15 10.85 12.44
CA HIS A 61 16.60 9.93 11.41
C HIS A 61 16.70 10.62 10.06
N PHE A 62 17.89 10.66 9.48
CA PHE A 62 18.15 11.31 8.19
C PHE A 62 18.74 10.37 7.13
N ASP A 63 19.17 9.17 7.52
CA ASP A 63 19.72 8.20 6.58
C ASP A 63 18.57 7.50 5.82
N PRO A 64 18.58 7.55 4.47
CA PRO A 64 17.55 6.87 3.69
C PRO A 64 17.33 5.40 4.05
N ARG A 65 18.35 4.70 4.49
CA ARG A 65 18.22 3.29 4.92
C ARG A 65 17.27 3.14 6.10
N GLN A 66 17.18 4.14 6.96
CA GLN A 66 16.32 4.11 8.15
C GLN A 66 14.85 4.23 7.80
N TYR A 67 14.48 5.04 6.81
CA TYR A 67 13.07 5.21 6.43
C TYR A 67 12.67 4.42 5.19
N LEU A 68 13.60 4.02 4.33
CA LEU A 68 13.28 3.19 3.17
C LEU A 68 13.14 1.71 3.53
N THR A 69 13.78 1.22 4.59
CA THR A 69 13.60 -0.15 5.06
C THR A 69 12.17 -0.44 5.49
N PRO A 70 11.55 0.35 6.41
CA PRO A 70 10.14 0.15 6.73
C PRO A 70 9.21 0.37 5.53
N ALA A 71 9.56 1.28 4.60
CA ALA A 71 8.79 1.48 3.38
C ALA A 71 8.79 0.22 2.51
N ARG A 72 9.95 -0.40 2.33
CA ARG A 72 10.09 -1.66 1.57
C ARG A 72 9.30 -2.78 2.23
N ASP A 73 9.39 -2.90 3.54
CA ASP A 73 8.68 -3.95 4.26
C ASP A 73 7.17 -3.78 4.15
N HIS A 74 6.68 -2.55 4.21
CA HIS A 74 5.27 -2.24 4.05
C HIS A 74 4.77 -2.57 2.64
N ILE A 75 5.56 -2.26 1.61
CA ILE A 75 5.25 -2.64 0.23
C ILE A 75 5.20 -4.16 0.09
N ARG A 76 6.14 -4.88 0.70
CA ARG A 76 6.15 -6.35 0.68
C ARG A 76 4.86 -6.92 1.24
N GLU A 77 4.41 -6.41 2.37
CA GLU A 77 3.16 -6.88 2.99
C GLU A 77 1.95 -6.53 2.13
N LEU A 78 1.93 -5.36 1.52
CA LEU A 78 0.85 -4.98 0.60
C LEU A 78 0.80 -5.90 -0.61
N VAL A 79 1.94 -6.20 -1.22
CA VAL A 79 2.02 -7.12 -2.38
C VAL A 79 1.54 -8.51 -1.97
N ARG A 80 1.98 -8.99 -0.81
CA ARG A 80 1.55 -10.29 -0.28
C ARG A 80 0.02 -10.33 -0.11
N HIS A 81 -0.55 -9.30 0.48
CA HIS A 81 -1.98 -9.16 0.66
C HIS A 81 -2.72 -9.15 -0.69
N LYS A 82 -2.23 -8.38 -1.67
CA LYS A 82 -2.84 -8.33 -3.01
C LYS A 82 -2.82 -9.70 -3.68
N MET A 83 -1.71 -10.41 -3.61
CA MET A 83 -1.58 -11.72 -4.25
C MET A 83 -2.45 -12.78 -3.56
N HIS A 84 -2.48 -12.79 -2.24
CA HIS A 84 -3.18 -13.83 -1.47
C HIS A 84 -4.66 -13.55 -1.29
N ASP A 85 -5.00 -12.36 -0.78
CA ASP A 85 -6.36 -12.05 -0.34
C ASP A 85 -7.22 -11.39 -1.42
N VAL A 86 -6.61 -10.57 -2.27
CA VAL A 86 -7.36 -9.78 -3.27
C VAL A 86 -7.44 -10.51 -4.59
N LEU A 87 -6.30 -10.87 -5.18
CA LEU A 87 -6.26 -11.51 -6.51
C LEU A 87 -6.42 -13.03 -6.42
N GLY A 88 -6.08 -13.63 -5.29
CA GLY A 88 -6.19 -15.07 -5.10
C GLY A 88 -5.23 -15.87 -5.96
N CYS A 89 -4.07 -15.32 -6.32
CA CYS A 89 -3.12 -15.97 -7.21
C CYS A 89 -1.97 -16.67 -6.50
N SER A 90 -1.92 -16.67 -5.17
CA SER A 90 -0.91 -17.39 -4.41
C SER A 90 -0.95 -18.88 -4.71
N GLY A 91 0.22 -19.47 -4.94
CA GLY A 91 0.33 -20.90 -5.24
C GLY A 91 -0.15 -21.32 -6.61
N LYS A 92 -0.40 -20.37 -7.50
CA LYS A 92 -0.94 -20.61 -8.85
C LYS A 92 0.12 -20.51 -9.94
N ALA A 93 1.36 -20.31 -9.58
CA ALA A 93 2.46 -20.23 -10.54
C ALA A 93 2.80 -21.57 -11.18
#